data_aeff12814841e08f39848cffbec3967d
#
_entry.id   aeff12814841e08f39848cffbec3967d
#
_cell.length_a   1.000
_cell.length_b   1.000
_cell.length_c   1.000
_cell.angle_alpha   90.00
_cell.angle_beta   90.00
_cell.angle_gamma   90.00
#
_symmetry.space_group_name_H-M   'P 1'
#
loop_
_entity.id
_entity.type
_entity.pdbx_description
1 polymer ?
#
loop_
_entity_poly.entity_id
_entity_poly.type
_entity_poly.pdbx_seq_one_letter_code
_entity_poly.pdbx_strand_id
1 'polypeptide(L)'
;RLAYTRNTLNRKQFASSGNFFECKVSYVRGKELTFPGSTSIIDDTISKNHKWLSIQLEALSFPFQKKQVVNWGLHFKSVLNSQSLFANYTASMLALPGLNVLPDLDTYFIPAYRSTQYVCAGTQLIVSPLKNIDLRLDAYGFFPIIQLILNPDGTFTYAKPLDGRSVLAAGHVIYHSPVGPVRATINYLPKYAQPFQFQ
;
A
#
# COMPACT_ATOMS: atom_id res chain seq x y z
N ARG A 1 2.03 20.44 -1.06
CA ARG A 1 1.69 19.22 -1.80
C ARG A 1 1.24 19.57 -3.19
N LEU A 2 1.79 18.91 -4.21
CA LEU A 2 1.36 18.97 -5.61
C LEU A 2 0.92 17.56 -6.03
N ALA A 3 -0.14 17.50 -6.83
CA ALA A 3 -0.63 16.23 -7.38
C ALA A 3 -1.09 16.45 -8.82
N TYR A 4 -0.71 15.54 -9.69
CA TYR A 4 -1.24 15.40 -11.04
C TYR A 4 -1.96 14.05 -11.14
N THR A 5 -3.22 14.07 -11.56
CA THR A 5 -4.03 12.87 -11.71
C THR A 5 -4.74 12.88 -13.06
N ARG A 6 -4.61 11.76 -13.77
CA ARG A 6 -5.39 11.46 -14.98
C ARG A 6 -6.17 10.18 -14.74
N ASN A 7 -7.49 10.24 -14.84
CA ASN A 7 -8.35 9.10 -14.55
C ASN A 7 -9.41 8.96 -15.67
N THR A 8 -9.38 7.83 -16.36
CA THR A 8 -10.35 7.41 -17.39
C THR A 8 -10.97 6.05 -17.06
N LEU A 9 -10.84 5.60 -15.77
CA LEU A 9 -11.44 4.34 -15.34
C LEU A 9 -12.96 4.39 -15.45
N ASN A 10 -13.54 3.28 -15.86
CA ASN A 10 -14.99 3.15 -16.06
C ASN A 10 -15.80 3.18 -14.75
N ARG A 11 -15.15 2.90 -13.60
CA ARG A 11 -15.78 2.88 -12.28
C ARG A 11 -14.80 3.42 -11.22
N LYS A 12 -15.33 4.04 -10.14
CA LYS A 12 -14.52 4.52 -9.01
C LYS A 12 -13.95 3.37 -8.16
N GLN A 13 -14.75 2.30 -8.01
CA GLN A 13 -14.36 1.09 -7.30
C GLN A 13 -14.43 -0.07 -8.26
N PHE A 14 -13.48 -1.00 -8.13
CA PHE A 14 -13.40 -2.22 -8.94
C PHE A 14 -13.49 -1.93 -10.46
N ALA A 15 -12.69 -0.97 -10.91
CA ALA A 15 -12.58 -0.67 -12.33
C ALA A 15 -12.15 -1.90 -13.11
N SER A 16 -12.72 -2.06 -14.30
CA SER A 16 -12.42 -3.16 -15.23
C SER A 16 -11.92 -2.68 -16.58
N SER A 17 -11.89 -1.36 -16.81
CA SER A 17 -11.39 -0.76 -18.06
C SER A 17 -10.93 0.67 -17.83
N GLY A 18 -10.14 1.18 -18.78
CA GLY A 18 -9.59 2.54 -18.73
C GLY A 18 -8.19 2.59 -18.16
N ASN A 19 -7.75 3.80 -17.84
CA ASN A 19 -6.40 4.08 -17.34
C ASN A 19 -6.47 5.04 -16.17
N PHE A 20 -5.57 4.85 -15.23
CA PHE A 20 -5.33 5.75 -14.12
C PHE A 20 -3.83 6.03 -14.02
N PHE A 21 -3.49 7.28 -13.81
CA PHE A 21 -2.13 7.71 -13.49
C PHE A 21 -2.19 8.81 -12.44
N GLU A 22 -1.37 8.68 -11.42
CA GLU A 22 -1.22 9.69 -10.38
C GLU A 22 0.26 9.88 -10.03
N CYS A 23 0.67 11.14 -9.95
CA CYS A 23 1.96 11.56 -9.43
C CYS A 23 1.72 12.57 -8.31
N LYS A 24 2.18 12.25 -7.10
CA LYS A 24 2.09 13.13 -5.93
C LYS A 24 3.48 13.48 -5.44
N VAL A 25 3.72 14.76 -5.22
CA VAL A 25 4.94 15.28 -4.57
C VAL A 25 4.52 16.04 -3.32
N SER A 26 5.06 15.67 -2.18
CA SER A 26 4.75 16.29 -0.90
C SER A 26 6.03 16.65 -0.16
N TYR A 27 6.15 17.90 0.25
CA TYR A 27 7.18 18.35 1.19
C TYR A 27 6.55 18.48 2.56
N VAL A 28 7.14 17.85 3.56
CA VAL A 28 6.67 17.87 4.95
C VAL A 28 7.73 18.51 5.82
N ARG A 29 7.28 19.40 6.71
CA ARG A 29 8.09 19.99 7.77
C ARG A 29 7.31 19.87 9.07
N GLY A 30 7.94 19.33 10.10
CA GLY A 30 7.35 19.15 11.41
C GLY A 30 8.38 19.20 12.51
N LYS A 31 7.90 19.30 13.75
CA LYS A 31 8.69 19.18 14.96
C LYS A 31 8.21 17.96 15.73
N GLU A 32 9.12 17.07 16.04
CA GLU A 32 8.89 15.97 16.96
C GLU A 32 9.14 16.47 18.38
N LEU A 33 8.22 16.08 19.28
CA LEU A 33 8.38 16.28 20.71
C LEU A 33 8.04 14.96 21.39
N THR A 34 9.02 14.30 21.94
CA THR A 34 8.85 13.00 22.61
C THR A 34 9.07 13.16 24.09
N PHE A 35 8.05 12.83 24.88
CA PHE A 35 8.14 12.76 26.33
C PHE A 35 8.30 11.30 26.73
N PRO A 36 9.41 10.92 27.38
CA PRO A 36 9.60 9.55 27.82
C PRO A 36 8.56 9.17 28.88
N GLY A 37 8.01 7.96 28.77
CA GLY A 37 7.17 7.38 29.80
C GLY A 37 8.02 6.66 30.87
N SER A 38 7.39 6.21 31.95
CA SER A 38 8.05 5.53 33.08
C SER A 38 8.75 4.21 32.71
N THR A 39 8.48 3.66 31.53
CA THR A 39 9.10 2.42 31.02
C THR A 39 10.11 2.69 29.90
N SER A 40 10.41 3.95 29.63
CA SER A 40 11.35 4.34 28.57
C SER A 40 12.79 4.15 29.04
N ILE A 41 13.65 3.66 28.14
CA ILE A 41 15.11 3.58 28.37
C ILE A 41 15.75 4.99 28.28
N ILE A 42 15.04 5.95 27.66
CA ILE A 42 15.49 7.32 27.47
C ILE A 42 14.73 8.20 28.46
N ASP A 43 15.44 8.87 29.36
CA ASP A 43 14.85 9.74 30.39
C ASP A 43 14.66 11.20 29.92
N ASP A 44 15.34 11.60 28.84
CA ASP A 44 15.30 12.96 28.35
C ASP A 44 14.20 13.23 27.33
N THR A 45 13.57 14.41 27.44
CA THR A 45 12.66 14.91 26.42
C THR A 45 13.41 15.20 25.13
N ILE A 46 13.01 14.56 24.04
CA ILE A 46 13.60 14.74 22.72
C ILE A 46 12.80 15.76 21.93
N SER A 47 13.47 16.80 21.44
CA SER A 47 12.91 17.78 20.51
C SER A 47 13.72 17.78 19.22
N LYS A 48 13.11 17.39 18.09
CA LYS A 48 13.78 17.25 16.80
C LYS A 48 12.95 17.84 15.67
N ASN A 49 13.60 18.58 14.79
CA ASN A 49 12.94 19.09 13.57
C ASN A 49 13.11 18.08 12.43
N HIS A 50 12.01 17.78 11.76
CA HIS A 50 11.96 16.89 10.61
C HIS A 50 11.57 17.64 9.36
N LYS A 51 12.25 17.29 8.26
CA LYS A 51 11.92 17.76 6.90
C LYS A 51 12.13 16.60 5.96
N TRP A 52 11.14 16.32 5.10
CA TRP A 52 11.30 15.27 4.09
C TRP A 52 10.48 15.54 2.85
N LEU A 53 10.91 14.93 1.76
CA LEU A 53 10.22 14.90 0.48
C LEU A 53 9.63 13.51 0.28
N SER A 54 8.39 13.43 -0.17
CA SER A 54 7.72 12.20 -0.56
C SER A 54 7.22 12.31 -1.99
N ILE A 55 7.60 11.36 -2.83
CA ILE A 55 7.14 11.22 -4.21
C ILE A 55 6.40 9.89 -4.31
N GLN A 56 5.17 9.92 -4.79
CA GLN A 56 4.35 8.75 -5.01
C GLN A 56 3.91 8.72 -6.47
N LEU A 57 4.10 7.57 -7.11
CA LEU A 57 3.66 7.30 -8.46
C LEU A 57 2.71 6.09 -8.43
N GLU A 58 1.58 6.20 -9.10
CA GLU A 58 0.62 5.10 -9.25
C GLU A 58 0.08 5.09 -10.67
N ALA A 59 0.07 3.92 -11.29
CA ALA A 59 -0.45 3.72 -12.63
C ALA A 59 -1.23 2.41 -12.71
N LEU A 60 -2.45 2.46 -13.22
CA LEU A 60 -3.30 1.30 -13.49
C LEU A 60 -3.78 1.40 -14.93
N SER A 61 -3.65 0.33 -15.70
CA SER A 61 -4.05 0.27 -17.10
C SER A 61 -4.67 -1.07 -17.42
N PHE A 62 -5.75 -1.07 -18.22
CA PHE A 62 -6.40 -2.28 -18.74
C PHE A 62 -6.16 -2.39 -20.26
N PRO A 63 -4.97 -2.86 -20.69
CA PRO A 63 -4.59 -2.91 -22.09
C PRO A 63 -5.36 -3.98 -22.90
N PHE A 64 -5.84 -5.03 -22.24
CA PHE A 64 -6.54 -6.13 -22.89
C PHE A 64 -7.99 -6.21 -22.43
N GLN A 65 -8.91 -6.17 -23.40
CA GLN A 65 -10.35 -6.28 -23.19
C GLN A 65 -10.92 -7.21 -24.27
N LYS A 66 -11.30 -8.43 -23.90
CA LYS A 66 -11.90 -9.39 -24.83
C LYS A 66 -13.41 -9.45 -24.63
N LYS A 67 -14.16 -8.94 -25.61
CA LYS A 67 -15.65 -8.95 -25.65
C LYS A 67 -16.31 -8.43 -24.36
N GLN A 68 -15.65 -7.54 -23.63
CA GLN A 68 -16.10 -7.04 -22.31
C GLN A 68 -16.31 -8.12 -21.22
N VAL A 69 -15.97 -9.38 -21.52
CA VAL A 69 -16.11 -10.50 -20.58
C VAL A 69 -14.83 -10.74 -19.82
N VAL A 70 -13.67 -10.60 -20.48
CA VAL A 70 -12.35 -10.79 -19.85
C VAL A 70 -11.53 -9.52 -20.03
N ASN A 71 -11.10 -8.96 -18.91
CA ASN A 71 -10.26 -7.77 -18.87
C ASN A 71 -9.00 -8.10 -18.07
N TRP A 72 -7.87 -7.62 -18.57
CA TRP A 72 -6.59 -7.79 -17.90
C TRP A 72 -5.97 -6.42 -17.64
N GLY A 73 -5.63 -6.17 -16.40
CA GLY A 73 -5.03 -4.93 -15.92
C GLY A 73 -3.61 -5.11 -15.42
N LEU A 74 -2.81 -4.07 -15.58
CA LEU A 74 -1.48 -3.92 -15.00
C LEU A 74 -1.51 -2.75 -14.02
N HIS A 75 -1.00 -2.96 -12.83
CA HIS A 75 -0.94 -1.96 -11.77
C HIS A 75 0.50 -1.79 -11.30
N PHE A 76 0.95 -0.54 -11.24
CA PHE A 76 2.26 -0.15 -10.75
C PHE A 76 2.10 0.91 -9.67
N LYS A 77 2.87 0.79 -8.59
CA LYS A 77 2.96 1.79 -7.53
C LYS A 77 4.38 1.91 -7.03
N SER A 78 4.86 3.13 -6.85
CA SER A 78 6.16 3.41 -6.28
C SER A 78 6.07 4.56 -5.29
N VAL A 79 6.79 4.44 -4.20
CA VAL A 79 6.94 5.49 -3.19
C VAL A 79 8.41 5.69 -2.91
N LEU A 80 8.84 6.94 -3.03
CA LEU A 80 10.15 7.43 -2.64
C LEU A 80 9.95 8.47 -1.54
N ASN A 81 10.40 8.16 -0.33
CA ASN A 81 10.22 9.02 0.84
C ASN A 81 11.56 9.19 1.57
N SER A 82 11.99 10.43 1.75
CA SER A 82 13.25 10.76 2.45
C SER A 82 13.05 11.01 3.95
N GLN A 83 11.96 10.50 4.52
CA GLN A 83 11.65 10.65 5.94
C GLN A 83 12.75 10.09 6.82
N SER A 84 13.27 10.91 7.72
CA SER A 84 14.15 10.47 8.80
C SER A 84 13.36 9.78 9.90
N LEU A 85 14.02 8.88 10.62
CA LEU A 85 13.42 8.17 11.74
C LEU A 85 13.07 9.13 12.89
N PHE A 86 11.94 8.89 13.52
CA PHE A 86 11.58 9.50 14.80
C PHE A 86 12.33 8.82 15.94
N ALA A 87 12.31 9.42 17.12
CA ALA A 87 12.95 8.86 18.31
C ALA A 87 12.34 7.52 18.76
N ASN A 88 11.06 7.29 18.42
CA ASN A 88 10.33 6.09 18.77
C ASN A 88 10.05 5.23 17.53
N TYR A 89 10.27 3.89 17.65
CA TYR A 89 10.00 2.93 16.59
C TYR A 89 8.55 2.98 16.11
N THR A 90 7.59 2.96 17.05
CA THR A 90 6.17 2.93 16.72
C THR A 90 5.76 4.19 15.95
N ALA A 91 6.22 5.37 16.38
CA ALA A 91 5.97 6.62 15.67
C ALA A 91 6.58 6.62 14.28
N SER A 92 7.83 6.13 14.14
CA SER A 92 8.48 5.95 12.85
C SER A 92 7.68 5.03 11.93
N MET A 93 7.25 3.88 12.42
CA MET A 93 6.49 2.87 11.68
C MET A 93 5.12 3.39 11.25
N LEU A 94 4.39 4.11 12.11
CA LEU A 94 3.08 4.69 11.80
C LEU A 94 3.17 5.75 10.71
N ALA A 95 4.25 6.53 10.69
CA ALA A 95 4.45 7.58 9.71
C ALA A 95 4.95 7.07 8.35
N LEU A 96 5.44 5.82 8.26
CA LEU A 96 5.88 5.23 7.00
C LEU A 96 4.70 5.01 6.03
N PRO A 97 4.91 5.23 4.72
CA PRO A 97 3.94 4.86 3.71
C PRO A 97 3.62 3.37 3.75
N GLY A 98 2.34 3.03 3.82
CA GLY A 98 1.84 1.67 3.69
C GLY A 98 1.57 1.29 2.23
N LEU A 99 1.65 -0.01 1.93
CA LEU A 99 1.19 -0.56 0.67
C LEU A 99 -0.36 -0.64 0.71
N ASN A 100 -1.02 -0.08 -0.28
CA ASN A 100 -2.48 -0.07 -0.39
C ASN A 100 -2.97 -0.41 -1.81
N VAL A 101 -2.39 -1.46 -2.41
CA VAL A 101 -2.78 -1.96 -3.74
C VAL A 101 -3.99 -2.90 -3.71
N LEU A 102 -4.26 -3.53 -2.58
CA LEU A 102 -5.48 -4.29 -2.33
C LEU A 102 -6.43 -3.45 -1.47
N PRO A 103 -7.73 -3.47 -1.73
CA PRO A 103 -8.72 -2.63 -1.04
C PRO A 103 -8.69 -2.74 0.49
N ASP A 104 -8.32 -3.90 1.01
CA ASP A 104 -8.38 -4.20 2.44
C ASP A 104 -7.07 -3.92 3.19
N LEU A 105 -5.96 -3.68 2.47
CA LEU A 105 -4.67 -3.40 3.10
C LEU A 105 -4.67 -2.13 3.95
N ASP A 106 -5.50 -1.14 3.62
CA ASP A 106 -5.62 0.09 4.41
C ASP A 106 -6.28 -0.15 5.78
N THR A 107 -7.07 -1.21 5.92
CA THR A 107 -7.72 -1.57 7.19
C THR A 107 -6.80 -2.35 8.13
N TYR A 108 -5.76 -2.99 7.59
CA TYR A 108 -4.79 -3.74 8.37
C TYR A 108 -3.52 -2.93 8.59
N PHE A 109 -3.13 -2.78 9.84
CA PHE A 109 -1.80 -2.28 10.15
C PHE A 109 -0.80 -3.43 10.10
N ILE A 110 -0.13 -3.61 8.96
CA ILE A 110 0.89 -4.65 8.77
C ILE A 110 2.25 -3.98 8.60
N PRO A 111 3.11 -3.98 9.64
CA PRO A 111 4.43 -3.35 9.58
C PRO A 111 5.29 -3.84 8.41
N ALA A 112 5.17 -5.13 8.06
CA ALA A 112 5.93 -5.74 6.97
C ALA A 112 5.60 -5.16 5.57
N TYR A 113 4.46 -4.48 5.40
CA TYR A 113 4.08 -3.80 4.16
C TYR A 113 4.24 -2.27 4.25
N ARG A 114 5.03 -1.78 5.20
CA ARG A 114 5.40 -0.38 5.33
C ARG A 114 6.89 -0.19 5.05
N SER A 115 7.22 0.82 4.29
CA SER A 115 8.60 1.10 3.90
C SER A 115 8.75 2.58 3.54
N THR A 116 9.91 3.17 3.80
CA THR A 116 10.19 4.53 3.34
C THR A 116 10.26 4.60 1.83
N GLN A 117 10.80 3.56 1.20
CA GLN A 117 10.91 3.46 -0.25
C GLN A 117 10.54 2.05 -0.70
N TYR A 118 9.62 1.96 -1.65
CA TYR A 118 9.24 0.68 -2.25
C TYR A 118 8.74 0.83 -3.69
N VAL A 119 8.80 -0.28 -4.39
CA VAL A 119 8.14 -0.50 -5.67
C VAL A 119 7.16 -1.66 -5.51
N CYS A 120 5.98 -1.53 -6.08
CA CYS A 120 5.00 -2.59 -6.20
C CYS A 120 4.50 -2.66 -7.63
N ALA A 121 4.46 -3.86 -8.18
CA ALA A 121 3.89 -4.11 -9.50
C ALA A 121 2.99 -5.34 -9.43
N GLY A 122 1.91 -5.32 -10.17
CA GLY A 122 0.96 -6.41 -10.16
C GLY A 122 0.06 -6.47 -11.37
N THR A 123 -0.76 -7.48 -11.37
CA THR A 123 -1.73 -7.76 -12.43
C THR A 123 -3.10 -8.03 -11.84
N GLN A 124 -4.11 -7.76 -12.62
CA GLN A 124 -5.52 -7.91 -12.28
C GLN A 124 -6.22 -8.62 -13.43
N LEU A 125 -6.74 -9.81 -13.19
CA LEU A 125 -7.58 -10.54 -14.14
C LEU A 125 -9.03 -10.42 -13.71
N ILE A 126 -9.88 -9.93 -14.59
CA ILE A 126 -11.30 -9.72 -14.32
C ILE A 126 -12.09 -10.50 -15.35
N VAL A 127 -13.01 -11.34 -14.87
CA VAL A 127 -13.95 -12.10 -15.69
C VAL A 127 -15.35 -11.67 -15.27
N SER A 128 -16.14 -11.15 -16.22
CA SER A 128 -17.52 -10.69 -16.01
C SER A 128 -18.49 -11.68 -16.68
N PRO A 129 -18.83 -12.82 -16.01
CA PRO A 129 -19.72 -13.85 -16.58
C PRO A 129 -21.14 -13.34 -16.75
N LEU A 130 -21.56 -12.40 -15.91
CA LEU A 130 -22.87 -11.76 -15.93
C LEU A 130 -22.72 -10.25 -15.87
N LYS A 131 -23.72 -9.50 -16.38
CA LYS A 131 -23.68 -8.03 -16.50
C LYS A 131 -23.32 -7.31 -15.19
N ASN A 132 -23.68 -7.88 -14.03
CA ASN A 132 -23.50 -7.25 -12.74
C ASN A 132 -22.57 -8.04 -11.80
N ILE A 133 -21.91 -9.10 -12.29
CA ILE A 133 -21.01 -9.93 -11.47
C ILE A 133 -19.64 -9.95 -12.11
N ASP A 134 -18.64 -9.54 -11.34
CA ASP A 134 -17.23 -9.65 -11.69
C ASP A 134 -16.52 -10.64 -10.75
N LEU A 135 -15.79 -11.58 -11.35
CA LEU A 135 -14.81 -12.42 -10.68
C LEU A 135 -13.45 -11.78 -10.94
N ARG A 136 -12.70 -11.50 -9.90
CA ARG A 136 -11.43 -10.81 -10.02
C ARG A 136 -10.33 -11.53 -9.26
N LEU A 137 -9.17 -11.66 -9.89
CA LEU A 137 -7.95 -12.17 -9.30
C LEU A 137 -6.86 -11.09 -9.42
N ASP A 138 -6.30 -10.70 -8.29
CA ASP A 138 -5.25 -9.72 -8.18
C ASP A 138 -3.98 -10.38 -7.66
N ALA A 139 -2.83 -10.08 -8.26
CA ALA A 139 -1.53 -10.55 -7.79
C ALA A 139 -0.51 -9.42 -7.86
N TYR A 140 0.27 -9.24 -6.80
CA TYR A 140 1.23 -8.14 -6.64
C TYR A 140 2.56 -8.64 -6.09
N GLY A 141 3.65 -8.10 -6.62
CA GLY A 141 4.98 -8.17 -6.02
C GLY A 141 5.29 -6.89 -5.26
N PHE A 142 5.62 -7.00 -3.99
CA PHE A 142 6.09 -5.90 -3.14
C PHE A 142 7.60 -5.98 -2.97
N PHE A 143 8.31 -4.89 -3.27
CA PHE A 143 9.76 -4.78 -3.27
C PHE A 143 10.18 -3.57 -2.43
N PRO A 144 10.36 -3.71 -1.11
CA PRO A 144 10.84 -2.64 -0.25
C PRO A 144 12.32 -2.37 -0.53
N ILE A 145 12.68 -1.11 -0.67
CA ILE A 145 14.06 -0.67 -0.86
C ILE A 145 14.67 -0.32 0.50
N ILE A 146 13.94 0.45 1.32
CA ILE A 146 14.35 0.88 2.65
C ILE A 146 13.22 0.55 3.63
N GLN A 147 13.34 -0.56 4.32
CA GLN A 147 12.38 -1.03 5.32
C GLN A 147 12.96 -0.89 6.73
N LEU A 148 12.11 -0.58 7.70
CA LEU A 148 12.48 -0.48 9.10
C LEU A 148 12.26 -1.82 9.81
N ILE A 149 13.26 -2.26 10.56
CA ILE A 149 13.19 -3.46 11.41
C ILE A 149 13.50 -3.13 12.87
N LEU A 150 12.79 -3.78 13.77
CA LEU A 150 13.05 -3.72 15.20
C LEU A 150 14.05 -4.82 15.57
N ASN A 151 15.12 -4.44 16.26
CA ASN A 151 16.11 -5.37 16.79
C ASN A 151 15.64 -5.95 18.13
N PRO A 152 16.16 -7.10 18.55
CA PRO A 152 15.82 -7.71 19.85
C PRO A 152 16.16 -6.85 21.07
N ASP A 153 17.12 -5.93 20.93
CA ASP A 153 17.54 -4.99 21.98
C ASP A 153 16.65 -3.73 22.09
N GLY A 154 15.55 -3.68 21.31
CA GLY A 154 14.63 -2.55 21.28
C GLY A 154 15.09 -1.39 20.38
N THR A 155 16.30 -1.45 19.83
CA THR A 155 16.73 -0.49 18.79
C THR A 155 16.09 -0.81 17.44
N PHE A 156 16.17 0.10 16.50
CA PHE A 156 15.65 -0.14 15.17
C PHE A 156 16.63 0.34 14.10
N THR A 157 16.69 -0.43 13.01
CA THR A 157 17.63 -0.22 11.91
C THR A 157 16.93 -0.39 10.57
N TYR A 158 17.63 -0.03 9.50
CA TYR A 158 17.15 -0.31 8.15
C TYR A 158 17.54 -1.74 7.73
N ALA A 159 16.58 -2.48 7.20
CA ALA A 159 16.83 -3.76 6.55
C ALA A 159 17.67 -3.60 5.29
N LYS A 160 18.30 -4.68 4.85
CA LYS A 160 18.94 -4.72 3.54
C LYS A 160 17.88 -4.52 2.43
N PRO A 161 18.24 -3.86 1.33
CA PRO A 161 17.32 -3.68 0.22
C PRO A 161 16.73 -5.02 -0.25
N LEU A 162 15.42 -5.04 -0.51
CA LEU A 162 14.64 -6.18 -0.97
C LEU A 162 14.50 -7.37 0.02
N ASP A 163 15.01 -7.26 1.24
CA ASP A 163 14.94 -8.34 2.22
C ASP A 163 13.50 -8.67 2.65
N GLY A 164 12.64 -7.65 2.70
CA GLY A 164 11.21 -7.80 2.98
C GLY A 164 10.31 -8.08 1.77
N ARG A 165 10.88 -8.46 0.60
CA ARG A 165 10.08 -8.74 -0.60
C ARG A 165 8.99 -9.78 -0.35
N SER A 166 7.84 -9.60 -1.01
CA SER A 166 6.68 -10.46 -0.79
C SER A 166 5.78 -10.47 -2.03
N VAL A 167 5.04 -11.54 -2.19
CA VAL A 167 3.95 -11.65 -3.18
C VAL A 167 2.63 -11.65 -2.42
N LEU A 168 1.71 -10.79 -2.85
CA LEU A 168 0.36 -10.71 -2.32
C LEU A 168 -0.62 -11.12 -3.41
N ALA A 169 -1.74 -11.71 -3.03
CA ALA A 169 -2.81 -12.02 -3.96
C ALA A 169 -4.18 -11.81 -3.30
N ALA A 170 -5.19 -11.58 -4.13
CA ALA A 170 -6.57 -11.56 -3.68
C ALA A 170 -7.51 -12.11 -4.75
N GLY A 171 -8.56 -12.80 -4.29
CA GLY A 171 -9.68 -13.23 -5.10
C GLY A 171 -10.94 -12.52 -4.64
N HIS A 172 -11.72 -11.99 -5.59
CA HIS A 172 -12.95 -11.27 -5.28
C HIS A 172 -14.11 -11.78 -6.13
N VAL A 173 -15.28 -11.88 -5.48
CA VAL A 173 -16.57 -11.96 -6.16
C VAL A 173 -17.28 -10.65 -5.90
N ILE A 174 -17.61 -9.90 -6.93
CA ILE A 174 -18.15 -8.55 -6.83
C ILE A 174 -19.50 -8.52 -7.52
N TYR A 175 -20.53 -8.15 -6.78
CA TYR A 175 -21.86 -7.86 -7.32
C TYR A 175 -22.09 -6.35 -7.37
N HIS A 176 -22.31 -5.81 -8.57
CA HIS A 176 -22.58 -4.40 -8.79
C HIS A 176 -24.07 -4.12 -8.65
N SER A 177 -24.51 -3.73 -7.45
CA SER A 177 -25.89 -3.33 -7.20
C SER A 177 -26.12 -1.83 -7.53
N PRO A 178 -27.38 -1.38 -7.71
CA PRO A 178 -27.69 0.03 -7.92
C PRO A 178 -27.27 0.96 -6.78
N VAL A 179 -27.15 0.45 -5.55
CA VAL A 179 -26.76 1.21 -4.36
C VAL A 179 -25.24 1.14 -4.08
N GLY A 180 -24.51 0.30 -4.82
CA GLY A 180 -23.05 0.15 -4.68
C GLY A 180 -22.59 -1.31 -4.82
N PRO A 181 -21.29 -1.55 -4.94
CA PRO A 181 -20.75 -2.90 -5.06
C PRO A 181 -20.79 -3.62 -3.71
N VAL A 182 -21.26 -4.87 -3.74
CA VAL A 182 -21.13 -5.84 -2.66
C VAL A 182 -20.06 -6.85 -3.05
N ARG A 183 -19.13 -7.15 -2.16
CA ARG A 183 -18.03 -8.07 -2.47
C ARG A 183 -17.83 -9.12 -1.39
N ALA A 184 -17.33 -10.28 -1.81
CA ALA A 184 -16.69 -11.27 -0.96
C ALA A 184 -15.23 -11.38 -1.41
N THR A 185 -14.30 -11.39 -0.47
CA THR A 185 -12.87 -11.34 -0.74
C THR A 185 -12.11 -12.40 0.04
N ILE A 186 -11.13 -13.01 -0.61
CA ILE A 186 -10.08 -13.81 0.02
C ILE A 186 -8.76 -13.14 -0.28
N ASN A 187 -8.05 -12.69 0.74
CA ASN A 187 -6.72 -12.11 0.63
C ASN A 187 -5.65 -13.12 1.05
N TYR A 188 -4.56 -13.21 0.30
CA TYR A 188 -3.34 -13.90 0.67
C TYR A 188 -2.26 -12.89 1.00
N LEU A 189 -1.90 -12.80 2.29
CA LEU A 189 -0.93 -11.83 2.86
C LEU A 189 0.12 -12.60 3.65
N PRO A 190 1.19 -13.12 3.02
CA PRO A 190 2.14 -14.04 3.66
C PRO A 190 2.95 -13.44 4.82
N LYS A 191 3.00 -12.11 4.94
CA LYS A 191 3.66 -11.40 6.06
C LYS A 191 2.70 -11.08 7.23
N TYR A 192 1.45 -11.50 7.14
CA TYR A 192 0.48 -11.36 8.22
C TYR A 192 0.41 -12.63 9.05
N ALA A 193 0.04 -12.53 10.32
CA ALA A 193 0.00 -13.66 11.26
C ALA A 193 -0.89 -14.82 10.77
N GLN A 194 -1.98 -14.47 10.10
CA GLN A 194 -2.83 -15.41 9.37
C GLN A 194 -2.78 -15.07 7.88
N PRO A 195 -2.07 -15.86 7.06
CA PRO A 195 -1.84 -15.52 5.64
C PRO A 195 -3.11 -15.37 4.81
N PHE A 196 -4.16 -16.10 5.15
CA PHE A 196 -5.45 -16.01 4.47
C PHE A 196 -6.45 -15.22 5.30
N GLN A 197 -7.06 -14.20 4.68
CA GLN A 197 -8.08 -13.34 5.29
C GLN A 197 -9.35 -13.40 4.44
N PHE A 198 -10.51 -13.60 5.08
CA PHE A 198 -11.83 -13.62 4.45
C PHE A 198 -12.61 -12.37 4.86
N GLN A 199 -13.25 -11.72 3.90
CA GLN A 199 -14.10 -10.54 4.08
C GLN A 199 -15.36 -10.58 3.22
#